data_949652a7b55fd68f01d7189d02a26b98
#
_entry.id   949652a7b55fd68f01d7189d02a26b98
#
_cell.length_a   1.000
_cell.length_b   1.000
_cell.length_c   1.000
_cell.angle_alpha   90.00
_cell.angle_beta   90.00
_cell.angle_gamma   90.00
#
_symmetry.space_group_name_H-M   'P 1'
#
loop_
_entity.id
_entity.type
_entity.pdbx_description
1 polymer ?
#
loop_
_entity_poly.entity_id
_entity_poly.type
_entity_poly.pdbx_seq_one_letter_code
_entity_poly.pdbx_strand_id
1 'polypeptide(L)'
;MCIRDRMYLWKNISFSIVLFWSGINWIPQIYHEQCQLDGATGRQEFQYITWILLKPTTLVVLLMSIVNSFKVFKEIYMLYGAYPSPYVYMLQHYMNNQFLSLNMQKLSAAAWCMFLILGIFLGIIYRVQRKNLDYL
;
A
#
# COMPACT_ATOMS: atom_id res chain seq x y z
N MET A 1 2.99 16.87 -10.99
CA MET A 1 3.35 16.01 -9.85
C MET A 1 3.00 16.76 -8.57
N CYS A 2 2.00 16.30 -7.83
CA CYS A 2 1.50 17.04 -6.67
C CYS A 2 2.49 16.94 -5.50
N ILE A 3 2.63 18.03 -4.73
CA ILE A 3 3.45 18.07 -3.49
C ILE A 3 3.07 16.91 -2.57
N ARG A 4 1.79 16.57 -2.52
CA ARG A 4 1.24 15.41 -1.80
C ARG A 4 1.94 14.09 -2.13
N ASP A 5 2.16 13.80 -3.43
CA ASP A 5 2.72 12.53 -3.88
C ASP A 5 4.20 12.41 -3.46
N ARG A 6 4.93 13.51 -3.52
CA ARG A 6 6.34 13.57 -3.08
C ARG A 6 6.48 13.35 -1.57
N MET A 7 5.62 13.98 -0.77
CA MET A 7 5.61 13.80 0.69
C MET A 7 5.24 12.37 1.08
N TYR A 8 4.27 11.78 0.40
CA TYR A 8 3.89 10.39 0.62
C TYR A 8 5.03 9.43 0.33
N LEU A 9 5.68 9.57 -0.82
CA LEU A 9 6.83 8.74 -1.21
C LEU A 9 7.97 8.87 -0.21
N TRP A 10 8.36 10.09 0.13
CA TRP A 10 9.43 10.34 1.09
C TRP A 10 9.20 9.64 2.43
N LYS A 11 8.00 9.72 2.95
CA LYS A 11 7.64 9.13 4.24
C LYS A 11 7.57 7.61 4.23
N ASN A 12 7.04 7.02 3.16
CA ASN A 12 6.74 5.58 3.13
C ASN A 12 7.81 4.73 2.44
N ILE A 13 8.71 5.34 1.67
CA ILE A 13 9.74 4.60 0.92
C ILE A 13 10.67 3.82 1.83
N SER A 14 11.11 4.43 2.94
CA SER A 14 12.01 3.80 3.90
C SER A 14 11.41 2.55 4.51
N PHE A 15 10.16 2.61 4.90
CA PHE A 15 9.43 1.47 5.47
C PHE A 15 9.26 0.33 4.44
N SER A 16 8.92 0.68 3.21
CA SER A 16 8.78 -0.31 2.13
C SER A 16 10.11 -0.99 1.81
N ILE A 17 11.22 -0.24 1.79
CA ILE A 17 12.55 -0.80 1.57
C ILE A 17 12.91 -1.81 2.66
N VAL A 18 12.67 -1.49 3.93
CA VAL A 18 12.96 -2.41 5.05
C VAL A 18 12.16 -3.70 4.95
N LEU A 19 10.87 -3.61 4.58
CA LEU A 19 10.03 -4.79 4.40
C LEU A 19 10.51 -5.67 3.24
N PHE A 20 10.86 -5.08 2.10
CA PHE A 20 11.41 -5.85 0.98
C PHE A 20 12.78 -6.45 1.31
N TRP A 21 13.65 -5.70 1.97
CA TRP A 21 14.94 -6.20 2.44
C TRP A 21 14.78 -7.40 3.37
N SER A 22 13.88 -7.30 4.34
CA SER A 22 13.55 -8.41 5.23
C SER A 22 13.01 -9.62 4.46
N GLY A 23 12.11 -9.39 3.48
CA GLY A 23 11.55 -10.45 2.66
C GLY A 23 12.60 -11.19 1.82
N ILE A 24 13.59 -10.47 1.28
CA ILE A 24 14.71 -11.07 0.53
C ILE A 24 15.59 -11.91 1.45
N ASN A 25 15.93 -11.39 2.62
CA ASN A 25 16.78 -12.12 3.58
C ASN A 25 16.09 -13.36 4.18
N TRP A 26 14.78 -13.47 4.04
CA TRP A 26 14.04 -14.64 4.53
C TRP A 26 14.05 -15.81 3.54
N ILE A 27 14.55 -15.60 2.34
CA ILE A 27 14.70 -16.65 1.33
C ILE A 27 15.88 -17.54 1.74
N PRO A 28 15.67 -18.87 1.95
CA PRO A 28 16.75 -19.78 2.31
C PRO A 28 17.82 -19.83 1.21
N GLN A 29 19.07 -19.78 1.63
CA GLN A 29 20.24 -19.76 0.73
C GLN A 29 20.32 -20.99 -0.19
N ILE A 30 19.73 -22.09 0.22
CA ILE A 30 19.70 -23.34 -0.55
C ILE A 30 19.09 -23.16 -1.95
N TYR A 31 18.12 -22.24 -2.11
CA TYR A 31 17.53 -21.97 -3.44
C TYR A 31 18.52 -21.27 -4.37
N HIS A 32 19.36 -20.40 -3.83
CA HIS A 32 20.41 -19.71 -4.60
C HIS A 32 21.51 -20.71 -5.03
N GLU A 33 21.91 -21.59 -4.14
CA GLU A 33 22.92 -22.63 -4.41
C GLU A 33 22.44 -23.62 -5.49
N GLN A 34 21.19 -24.06 -5.42
CA GLN A 34 20.60 -24.94 -6.44
C GLN A 34 20.56 -24.28 -7.83
N CYS A 35 20.18 -22.99 -7.90
CA CYS A 35 20.20 -22.27 -9.16
C CYS A 35 21.59 -22.15 -9.79
N GLN A 36 22.62 -21.98 -8.97
CA GLN A 36 24.00 -21.94 -9.45
C GLN A 36 24.45 -23.28 -10.00
N LEU A 37 24.02 -24.39 -9.38
CA LEU A 37 24.31 -25.74 -9.89
C LEU A 37 23.62 -26.02 -11.22
N ASP A 38 22.41 -25.49 -11.42
CA ASP A 38 21.65 -25.61 -12.68
C ASP A 38 22.17 -24.66 -13.78
N GLY A 39 23.17 -23.84 -13.50
CA GLY A 39 23.76 -22.91 -14.47
C GLY A 39 22.85 -21.72 -14.82
N ALA A 40 21.87 -21.40 -13.95
CA ALA A 40 20.96 -20.28 -14.18
C ALA A 40 21.70 -18.93 -14.09
N THR A 41 21.33 -18.01 -14.97
CA THR A 41 21.83 -16.63 -14.89
C THR A 41 21.15 -15.88 -13.76
N GLY A 42 21.83 -14.92 -13.12
CA GLY A 42 21.27 -14.16 -11.98
C GLY A 42 19.93 -13.46 -12.30
N ARG A 43 19.67 -13.18 -13.56
CA ARG A 43 18.36 -12.63 -13.99
C ARG A 43 17.25 -13.68 -13.97
N GLN A 44 17.56 -14.92 -14.33
CA GLN A 44 16.63 -16.04 -14.26
C GLN A 44 16.33 -16.40 -12.81
N GLU A 45 17.35 -16.46 -11.96
CA GLU A 45 17.21 -16.65 -10.52
C GLU A 45 16.29 -15.61 -9.88
N PHE A 46 16.51 -14.33 -10.19
CA PHE A 46 15.63 -13.24 -9.69
C PHE A 46 14.18 -13.41 -10.15
N GLN A 47 13.94 -13.74 -11.42
CA GLN A 47 12.59 -13.84 -11.99
C GLN A 47 11.83 -15.08 -11.51
N TYR A 48 12.49 -16.22 -11.40
CA TYR A 48 11.83 -17.51 -11.14
C TYR A 48 11.81 -17.89 -9.67
N ILE A 49 12.77 -17.40 -8.86
CA ILE A 49 12.83 -17.70 -7.44
C ILE A 49 12.51 -16.49 -6.59
N THR A 50 13.34 -15.46 -6.66
CA THR A 50 13.23 -14.31 -5.77
C THR A 50 11.87 -13.62 -5.90
N TRP A 51 11.44 -13.33 -7.13
CA TRP A 51 10.17 -12.67 -7.38
C TRP A 51 8.95 -13.48 -6.92
N ILE A 52 8.99 -14.81 -7.10
CA ILE A 52 7.89 -15.69 -6.70
C ILE A 52 7.80 -15.76 -5.17
N LEU A 53 8.92 -15.93 -4.48
CA LEU A 53 8.98 -15.99 -3.02
C LEU A 53 8.69 -14.62 -2.36
N LEU A 54 8.92 -13.51 -3.07
CA LEU A 54 8.58 -12.16 -2.59
C LEU A 54 7.10 -11.79 -2.74
N LYS A 55 6.30 -12.56 -3.48
CA LYS A 55 4.85 -12.26 -3.66
C LYS A 55 4.10 -11.99 -2.36
N PRO A 56 4.23 -12.81 -1.28
CA PRO A 56 3.54 -12.53 -0.03
C PRO A 56 3.99 -11.22 0.63
N THR A 57 5.28 -10.92 0.59
CA THR A 57 5.82 -9.64 1.10
C THR A 57 5.29 -8.46 0.30
N THR A 58 5.23 -8.58 -1.02
CA THR A 58 4.67 -7.55 -1.91
C THR A 58 3.20 -7.29 -1.59
N LEU A 59 2.42 -8.33 -1.25
CA LEU A 59 1.04 -8.15 -0.81
C LEU A 59 0.95 -7.30 0.45
N VAL A 60 1.75 -7.63 1.46
CA VAL A 60 1.75 -6.88 2.73
C VAL A 60 2.14 -5.43 2.50
N VAL A 61 3.21 -5.17 1.71
CA VAL A 61 3.64 -3.81 1.37
C VAL A 61 2.55 -3.04 0.64
N LEU A 62 1.87 -3.68 -0.31
CA LEU A 62 0.79 -3.07 -1.07
C LEU A 62 -0.41 -2.73 -0.18
N LEU A 63 -0.84 -3.64 0.69
CA LEU A 63 -1.92 -3.40 1.64
C LEU A 63 -1.57 -2.22 2.59
N MET A 64 -0.36 -2.22 3.13
CA MET A 64 0.12 -1.14 4.00
C MET A 64 0.21 0.20 3.25
N SER A 65 0.66 0.18 1.99
CA SER A 65 0.73 1.38 1.15
C SER A 65 -0.65 2.00 0.92
N ILE A 66 -1.67 1.17 0.66
CA ILE A 66 -3.05 1.62 0.49
C ILE A 66 -3.55 2.28 1.79
N VAL A 67 -3.41 1.60 2.93
CA VAL A 67 -3.84 2.15 4.23
C VAL A 67 -3.11 3.46 4.54
N ASN A 68 -1.80 3.53 4.30
CA ASN A 68 -1.01 4.74 4.52
C ASN A 68 -1.37 5.89 3.56
N SER A 69 -1.83 5.58 2.35
CA SER A 69 -2.32 6.60 1.39
C SER A 69 -3.49 7.41 1.96
N PHE A 70 -4.35 6.80 2.77
CA PHE A 70 -5.43 7.51 3.44
C PHE A 70 -4.95 8.39 4.60
N LYS A 71 -3.81 8.08 5.21
CA LYS A 71 -3.27 8.87 6.33
C LYS A 71 -2.63 10.20 5.90
N VAL A 72 -2.39 10.40 4.61
CA VAL A 72 -1.81 11.65 4.04
C VAL A 72 -2.71 12.87 4.28
N PHE A 73 -3.99 12.65 4.58
CA PHE A 73 -4.90 13.73 4.98
C PHE A 73 -4.34 14.62 6.09
N LYS A 74 -3.71 14.04 7.11
CA LYS A 74 -3.19 14.78 8.26
C LYS A 74 -2.14 15.82 7.86
N GLU A 75 -1.24 15.46 6.97
CA GLU A 75 -0.19 16.33 6.48
C GLU A 75 -0.76 17.48 5.64
N ILE A 76 -1.73 17.17 4.79
CA ILE A 76 -2.40 18.17 3.95
C ILE A 76 -3.24 19.12 4.81
N TYR A 77 -3.92 18.60 5.81
CA TYR A 77 -4.71 19.41 6.72
C TYR A 77 -3.84 20.40 7.53
N MET A 78 -2.64 19.98 7.92
CA MET A 78 -1.67 20.86 8.61
C MET A 78 -1.14 21.98 7.70
N LEU A 79 -1.00 21.71 6.39
CA LEU A 79 -0.46 22.68 5.43
C LEU A 79 -1.51 23.67 4.92
N TYR A 80 -2.72 23.20 4.66
CA TYR A 80 -3.74 23.95 3.95
C TYR A 80 -5.01 24.23 4.78
N GLY A 81 -5.10 23.66 5.99
CA GLY A 81 -6.27 23.85 6.87
C GLY A 81 -7.50 23.05 6.42
N ALA A 82 -8.66 23.47 6.94
CA ALA A 82 -9.94 22.77 6.75
C ALA A 82 -10.53 22.90 5.34
N TYR A 83 -10.16 23.94 4.60
CA TYR A 83 -10.72 24.28 3.28
C TYR A 83 -9.59 24.52 2.25
N PRO A 84 -8.87 23.46 1.85
CA PRO A 84 -7.85 23.58 0.80
C PRO A 84 -8.51 23.85 -0.56
N SER A 85 -7.69 24.23 -1.56
CA SER A 85 -8.16 24.41 -2.93
C SER A 85 -8.85 23.14 -3.47
N PRO A 86 -9.80 23.24 -4.43
CA PRO A 86 -10.54 22.08 -4.96
C PRO A 86 -9.67 20.93 -5.46
N TYR A 87 -8.46 21.24 -5.94
CA TYR A 87 -7.51 20.24 -6.46
C TYR A 87 -6.89 19.34 -5.38
N VAL A 88 -6.95 19.75 -4.11
CA VAL A 88 -6.32 19.04 -2.99
C VAL A 88 -7.38 18.56 -1.99
N TYR A 89 -8.65 18.93 -2.21
CA TYR A 89 -9.74 18.54 -1.33
C TYR A 89 -10.01 17.04 -1.39
N MET A 90 -9.93 16.36 -0.25
CA MET A 90 -10.11 14.91 -0.12
C MET A 90 -11.42 14.58 0.62
N LEU A 91 -11.92 13.36 0.44
CA LEU A 91 -13.07 12.87 1.21
C LEU A 91 -12.90 13.03 2.73
N GLN A 92 -11.67 12.86 3.21
CA GLN A 92 -11.35 13.03 4.63
C GLN A 92 -11.48 14.49 5.10
N HIS A 93 -11.23 15.50 4.23
CA HIS A 93 -11.52 16.90 4.56
C HIS A 93 -13.03 17.10 4.74
N TYR A 94 -13.83 16.52 3.84
CA TYR A 94 -15.28 16.53 3.98
C TYR A 94 -15.74 15.91 5.29
N MET A 95 -15.25 14.72 5.62
CA MET A 95 -15.58 14.03 6.87
C MET A 95 -15.19 14.84 8.10
N ASN A 96 -13.98 15.43 8.10
CA ASN A 96 -13.53 16.30 9.19
C ASN A 96 -14.41 17.55 9.36
N ASN A 97 -14.81 18.18 8.25
CA ASN A 97 -15.68 19.37 8.29
C ASN A 97 -17.09 19.02 8.78
N GLN A 98 -17.64 17.84 8.39
CA GLN A 98 -18.91 17.35 8.93
C GLN A 98 -18.82 17.02 10.43
N PHE A 99 -17.68 16.50 10.87
CA PHE A 99 -17.43 16.28 12.30
C PHE A 99 -17.42 17.59 13.08
N LEU A 100 -16.69 18.60 12.61
CA LEU A 100 -16.64 19.93 13.25
C LEU A 100 -18.00 20.64 13.26
N SER A 101 -18.84 20.40 12.24
CA SER A 101 -20.20 20.92 12.19
C SER A 101 -21.22 20.09 12.96
N LEU A 102 -20.78 19.05 13.70
CA LEU A 102 -21.62 18.12 14.47
C LEU A 102 -22.69 17.40 13.67
N ASN A 103 -22.52 17.31 12.33
CA ASN A 103 -23.47 16.65 11.43
C ASN A 103 -23.19 15.15 11.34
N MET A 104 -23.50 14.41 12.42
CA MET A 104 -23.16 12.99 12.57
C MET A 104 -23.81 12.11 11.50
N GLN A 105 -24.97 12.48 11.00
CA GLN A 105 -25.67 11.70 9.98
C GLN A 105 -24.92 11.67 8.64
N LYS A 106 -24.41 12.82 8.19
CA LYS A 106 -23.61 12.89 6.95
C LYS A 106 -22.23 12.27 7.13
N LEU A 107 -21.66 12.40 8.32
CA LEU A 107 -20.37 11.81 8.67
C LEU A 107 -20.45 10.27 8.61
N SER A 108 -21.48 9.68 9.22
CA SER A 108 -21.66 8.23 9.22
C SER A 108 -21.89 7.67 7.81
N ALA A 109 -22.67 8.36 6.98
CA ALA A 109 -22.88 7.97 5.60
C ALA A 109 -21.56 7.98 4.80
N ALA A 110 -20.76 9.03 4.93
CA ALA A 110 -19.45 9.12 4.27
C ALA A 110 -18.48 8.03 4.74
N ALA A 111 -18.47 7.72 6.04
CA ALA A 111 -17.65 6.65 6.61
C ALA A 111 -18.04 5.27 6.08
N TRP A 112 -19.33 4.98 5.94
CA TRP A 112 -19.82 3.74 5.34
C TRP A 112 -19.43 3.61 3.88
N CYS A 113 -19.58 4.67 3.09
CA CYS A 113 -19.13 4.67 1.69
C CYS A 113 -17.63 4.38 1.58
N MET A 114 -16.81 5.03 2.40
CA MET A 114 -15.37 4.81 2.43
C MET A 114 -15.01 3.38 2.82
N PHE A 115 -15.68 2.83 3.84
CA PHE A 115 -15.47 1.46 4.29
C PHE A 115 -15.79 0.44 3.19
N LEU A 116 -16.92 0.61 2.49
CA LEU A 116 -17.29 -0.27 1.39
C LEU A 116 -16.29 -0.21 0.23
N ILE A 117 -15.89 0.98 -0.19
CA ILE A 117 -14.92 1.15 -1.29
C ILE A 117 -13.59 0.48 -0.93
N LEU A 118 -13.07 0.72 0.26
CA LEU A 118 -11.84 0.09 0.74
C LEU A 118 -11.97 -1.43 0.86
N GLY A 119 -13.05 -1.91 1.44
CA GLY A 119 -13.32 -3.33 1.62
C GLY A 119 -13.37 -4.08 0.29
N ILE A 120 -14.07 -3.52 -0.72
CA ILE A 120 -14.14 -4.10 -2.07
C ILE A 120 -12.73 -4.11 -2.70
N PHE A 121 -12.01 -3.00 -2.62
CA PHE A 121 -10.69 -2.88 -3.23
C PHE A 121 -9.67 -3.86 -2.61
N LEU A 122 -9.64 -3.96 -1.29
CA LEU A 122 -8.79 -4.92 -0.57
C LEU A 122 -9.20 -6.38 -0.85
N GLY A 123 -10.50 -6.65 -0.94
CA GLY A 123 -11.04 -7.97 -1.28
C GLY A 123 -10.63 -8.42 -2.69
N ILE A 124 -10.66 -7.51 -3.67
CA ILE A 124 -10.21 -7.80 -5.04
C ILE A 124 -8.71 -8.13 -5.05
N ILE A 125 -7.89 -7.31 -4.40
CA ILE A 125 -6.45 -7.54 -4.33
C ILE A 125 -6.14 -8.88 -3.68
N TYR A 126 -6.76 -9.17 -2.55
CA TYR A 126 -6.58 -10.44 -1.85
C TYR A 126 -6.98 -11.64 -2.72
N ARG A 127 -8.12 -11.56 -3.42
CA ARG A 127 -8.61 -12.63 -4.28
C ARG A 127 -7.68 -12.89 -5.48
N VAL A 128 -7.18 -11.81 -6.10
CA VAL A 128 -6.24 -11.92 -7.24
C VAL A 128 -4.93 -12.58 -6.79
N GLN A 129 -4.46 -12.23 -5.61
CA GLN A 129 -3.17 -12.72 -5.13
C GLN A 129 -3.26 -14.13 -4.55
N ARG A 130 -4.37 -14.50 -3.91
CA ARG A 130 -4.61 -15.87 -3.44
C ARG A 130 -4.54 -16.85 -4.60
N LYS A 131 -5.14 -16.52 -5.72
CA LYS A 131 -5.09 -17.36 -6.93
C LYS A 131 -3.65 -17.60 -7.43
N ASN A 132 -2.74 -16.67 -7.17
CA ASN A 132 -1.32 -16.79 -7.54
C ASN A 132 -0.48 -17.53 -6.48
N LEU A 133 -0.98 -17.69 -5.25
CA LEU A 133 -0.32 -18.45 -4.18
C LEU A 133 -0.69 -19.95 -4.21
N ASP A 134 -1.86 -20.29 -4.75
CA ASP A 134 -2.32 -21.69 -4.87
C ASP A 134 -1.50 -22.50 -5.91
N TYR A 135 -0.57 -21.86 -6.63
CA TYR A 135 0.36 -22.49 -7.59
C TYR A 135 1.77 -22.72 -7.02
N LEU A 136 1.99 -22.48 -5.72
CA LEU A 136 3.23 -22.76 -4.97
C LEU A 136 3.05 -23.97 -4.05
#